data_470352a35ff7ba144fbca17fcaa3b519
#
_entry.id   470352a35ff7ba144fbca17fcaa3b519
#
_cell.length_a   1.000
_cell.length_b   1.000
_cell.length_c   1.000
_cell.angle_alpha   90.00
_cell.angle_beta   90.00
_cell.angle_gamma   90.00
#
_symmetry.space_group_name_H-M   'P 1'
#
loop_
_entity.id
_entity.type
_entity.pdbx_description
1 polymer ?
#
loop_
_entity_poly.entity_id
_entity_poly.type
_entity_poly.pdbx_seq_one_letter_code
_entity_poly.pdbx_strand_id
1 'polypeptide(L)'
;MIVDASASTRRHQALSDAKGLLAQLFDDAYRQRARLALLTASGSAPKWQVQGLKASSGLRTWLEALGAGGGTPLVAALTQAQQWLVQRQKRFPAEQQRLLVVTDGRLKALPSMPPLECPGLLIDIERGPIRLTRARELAAALSAEYRHIDDV
;
A
#
# COMPACT_ATOMS: atom_id res chain seq x y z
N MET A 1 -3.89 1.25 -4.19
CA MET A 1 -2.55 1.05 -3.61
C MET A 1 -2.45 1.82 -2.32
N ILE A 2 -1.96 1.19 -1.27
CA ILE A 2 -1.66 1.83 0.02
C ILE A 2 -0.15 1.82 0.21
N VAL A 3 0.43 2.97 0.50
CA VAL A 3 1.85 3.10 0.79
C VAL A 3 2.03 3.61 2.22
N ASP A 4 2.61 2.77 3.06
CA ASP A 4 2.98 3.14 4.42
C ASP A 4 4.28 3.96 4.37
N ALA A 5 4.18 5.24 4.73
CA ALA A 5 5.29 6.16 4.84
C ALA A 5 5.45 6.67 6.28
N SER A 6 5.16 5.82 7.26
CA SER A 6 5.34 6.11 8.68
C SER A 6 6.82 6.26 9.06
N ALA A 7 7.09 6.79 10.25
CA ALA A 7 8.46 7.00 10.71
C ALA A 7 9.29 5.70 10.77
N SER A 8 8.66 4.56 11.06
CA SER A 8 9.33 3.25 11.10
C SER A 8 9.91 2.83 9.74
N THR A 9 9.32 3.25 8.63
CA THR A 9 9.79 2.90 7.28
C THR A 9 11.11 3.59 6.89
N ARG A 10 11.55 4.59 7.65
CA ARG A 10 12.85 5.24 7.47
C ARG A 10 14.01 4.33 7.87
N ARG A 11 13.77 3.39 8.79
CA ARG A 11 14.79 2.51 9.32
C ARG A 11 15.27 1.53 8.24
N HIS A 12 16.58 1.28 8.24
CA HIS A 12 17.21 0.29 7.36
C HIS A 12 16.88 0.49 5.87
N GLN A 13 16.62 1.75 5.46
CA GLN A 13 16.33 2.11 4.07
C GLN A 13 15.04 1.47 3.48
N ALA A 14 14.13 1.03 4.34
CA ALA A 14 12.91 0.36 3.89
C ALA A 14 12.11 1.19 2.88
N LEU A 15 11.88 2.48 3.17
CA LEU A 15 11.15 3.35 2.24
C LEU A 15 11.92 3.57 0.94
N SER A 16 13.25 3.72 1.00
CA SER A 16 14.08 3.89 -0.19
C SER A 16 13.98 2.69 -1.13
N ASP A 17 14.05 1.48 -0.57
CA ASP A 17 13.90 0.23 -1.32
C ASP A 17 12.49 0.11 -1.92
N ALA A 18 11.48 0.49 -1.13
CA ALA A 18 10.09 0.49 -1.58
C ALA A 18 9.86 1.45 -2.75
N LYS A 19 10.52 2.61 -2.75
CA LYS A 19 10.40 3.58 -3.86
C LYS A 19 10.85 3.00 -5.20
N GLY A 20 11.91 2.21 -5.21
CA GLY A 20 12.37 1.54 -6.43
C GLY A 20 11.32 0.58 -6.98
N LEU A 21 10.73 -0.23 -6.12
CA LEU A 21 9.66 -1.14 -6.49
C LEU A 21 8.41 -0.39 -6.98
N LEU A 22 8.00 0.65 -6.25
CA LEU A 22 6.82 1.43 -6.62
C LEU A 22 6.99 2.15 -7.95
N ALA A 23 8.20 2.61 -8.28
CA ALA A 23 8.48 3.20 -9.58
C ALA A 23 8.23 2.21 -10.71
N GLN A 24 8.65 0.95 -10.55
CA GLN A 24 8.38 -0.11 -11.52
C GLN A 24 6.89 -0.39 -11.65
N LEU A 25 6.17 -0.49 -10.53
CA LEU A 25 4.73 -0.73 -10.53
C LEU A 25 3.95 0.41 -11.20
N PHE A 26 4.37 1.65 -11.01
CA PHE A 26 3.76 2.80 -11.68
C PHE A 26 4.01 2.76 -13.21
N ASP A 27 5.22 2.39 -13.63
CA ASP A 27 5.53 2.23 -15.04
C ASP A 27 4.67 1.13 -15.68
N ASP A 28 4.51 0.01 -14.99
CA ASP A 28 3.66 -1.09 -15.46
C ASP A 28 2.19 -0.67 -15.55
N ALA A 29 1.68 0.02 -14.54
CA ALA A 29 0.33 0.55 -14.55
C ALA A 29 0.11 1.55 -15.71
N TYR A 30 1.09 2.40 -15.97
CA TYR A 30 1.05 3.33 -17.09
C TYR A 30 0.99 2.59 -18.44
N ARG A 31 1.83 1.57 -18.65
CA ARG A 31 1.83 0.75 -19.88
C ARG A 31 0.52 0.01 -20.08
N GLN A 32 -0.06 -0.51 -19.01
CA GLN A 32 -1.33 -1.23 -19.03
C GLN A 32 -2.55 -0.29 -19.09
N ARG A 33 -2.33 1.02 -19.06
CA ARG A 33 -3.39 2.03 -18.97
C ARG A 33 -4.33 1.79 -17.78
N ALA A 34 -3.79 1.26 -16.68
CA ALA A 34 -4.54 1.02 -15.47
C ALA A 34 -4.93 2.33 -14.79
N ARG A 35 -6.07 2.30 -14.11
CA ARG A 35 -6.46 3.40 -13.21
C ARG A 35 -5.90 3.14 -11.82
N LEU A 36 -5.35 4.17 -11.21
CA LEU A 36 -4.76 4.10 -9.88
C LEU A 36 -5.58 4.90 -8.87
N ALA A 37 -5.74 4.31 -7.69
CA ALA A 37 -6.08 5.05 -6.48
C ALA A 37 -4.92 4.86 -5.51
N LEU A 38 -4.37 5.94 -5.01
CA LEU A 38 -3.17 5.94 -4.19
C LEU A 38 -3.44 6.62 -2.86
N LEU A 39 -3.24 5.87 -1.79
CA LEU A 39 -3.49 6.30 -0.41
C LEU A 39 -2.19 6.16 0.37
N THR A 40 -1.75 7.23 1.00
CA THR A 40 -0.59 7.20 1.90
C THR A 40 -1.04 7.05 3.34
N ALA A 41 -0.33 6.21 4.09
CA ALA A 41 -0.53 6.02 5.52
C ALA A 41 0.68 6.59 6.27
N SER A 42 0.56 7.83 6.73
CA SER A 42 1.56 8.50 7.56
C SER A 42 0.88 9.58 8.42
N GLY A 43 1.51 9.93 9.54
CA GLY A 43 0.97 10.94 10.44
C GLY A 43 -0.26 10.46 11.19
N SER A 44 -1.26 11.32 11.34
CA SER A 44 -2.47 11.06 12.12
C SER A 44 -3.61 10.45 11.32
N ALA A 45 -3.61 10.60 10.01
CA ALA A 45 -4.68 10.12 9.14
C ALA A 45 -4.14 9.76 7.75
N PRO A 46 -4.76 8.78 7.07
CA PRO A 46 -4.42 8.47 5.69
C PRO A 46 -4.80 9.62 4.76
N LYS A 47 -4.07 9.74 3.66
CA LYS A 47 -4.27 10.82 2.69
C LYS A 47 -4.33 10.25 1.28
N TRP A 48 -5.43 10.56 0.58
CA TRP A 48 -5.55 10.25 -0.84
C TRP A 48 -4.64 11.16 -1.68
N GLN A 49 -3.87 10.56 -2.57
CA GLN A 49 -3.04 11.28 -3.53
C GLN A 49 -3.70 11.32 -4.91
N VAL A 50 -4.25 10.19 -5.35
CA VAL A 50 -5.06 10.06 -6.56
C VAL A 50 -6.19 9.06 -6.32
N GLN A 51 -7.29 9.23 -7.04
CA GLN A 51 -8.44 8.32 -6.98
C GLN A 51 -8.95 8.02 -8.38
N GLY A 52 -8.69 6.80 -8.86
CA GLY A 52 -9.26 6.31 -10.11
C GLY A 52 -8.77 7.02 -11.37
N LEU A 53 -7.64 7.71 -11.30
CA LEU A 53 -7.03 8.38 -12.45
C LEU A 53 -6.11 7.42 -13.20
N LYS A 54 -5.90 7.70 -14.47
CA LYS A 54 -4.89 6.98 -15.23
C LYS A 54 -3.51 7.25 -14.65
N ALA A 55 -2.66 6.21 -14.61
CA ALA A 55 -1.29 6.37 -14.21
C ALA A 55 -0.58 7.39 -15.11
N SER A 56 0.25 8.23 -14.53
CA SER A 56 0.97 9.29 -15.23
C SER A 56 2.42 9.40 -14.76
N SER A 57 3.24 10.09 -15.55
CA SER A 57 4.64 10.36 -15.19
C SER A 57 4.76 11.21 -13.91
N GLY A 58 3.76 12.00 -13.57
CA GLY A 58 3.74 12.79 -12.33
C GLY A 58 3.80 11.96 -11.06
N LEU A 59 3.38 10.69 -11.10
CA LEU A 59 3.49 9.76 -9.98
C LEU A 59 4.94 9.49 -9.60
N ARG A 60 5.85 9.43 -10.55
CA ARG A 60 7.29 9.25 -10.27
C ARG A 60 7.85 10.45 -9.50
N THR A 61 7.54 11.66 -9.91
CA THR A 61 7.96 12.88 -9.20
C THR A 61 7.40 12.92 -7.79
N TRP A 62 6.12 12.58 -7.63
CA TRP A 62 5.51 12.46 -6.31
C TRP A 62 6.23 11.43 -5.43
N LEU A 63 6.55 10.27 -6.00
CA LEU A 63 7.24 9.20 -5.28
C LEU A 63 8.62 9.62 -4.79
N GLU A 64 9.39 10.32 -5.63
CA GLU A 64 10.71 10.83 -5.27
C GLU A 64 10.64 11.82 -4.10
N ALA A 65 9.58 12.61 -4.05
CA ALA A 65 9.35 13.59 -2.98
C ALA A 65 8.80 12.98 -1.68
N LEU A 66 8.34 11.71 -1.72
CA LEU A 66 7.75 11.06 -0.55
C LEU A 66 8.78 10.89 0.57
N GLY A 67 8.49 11.44 1.73
CA GLY A 67 9.27 11.29 2.95
C GLY A 67 8.54 10.43 3.98
N ALA A 68 9.31 9.80 4.88
CA ALA A 68 8.74 9.05 6.00
C ALA A 68 8.62 9.94 7.24
N GLY A 69 7.52 9.80 7.97
CA GLY A 69 7.30 10.52 9.23
C GLY A 69 5.96 10.23 9.86
N GLY A 70 5.83 10.61 11.13
CA GLY A 70 4.59 10.47 11.87
C GLY A 70 4.22 9.03 12.26
N GLY A 71 2.96 8.85 12.65
CA GLY A 71 2.39 7.56 13.02
C GLY A 71 2.02 6.71 11.81
N THR A 72 1.39 5.56 12.09
CA THR A 72 0.97 4.62 11.03
C THR A 72 -0.55 4.45 11.04
N PRO A 73 -1.31 5.30 10.33
CA PRO A 73 -2.77 5.14 10.23
C PRO A 73 -3.14 4.04 9.22
N LEU A 74 -2.48 2.90 9.27
CA LEU A 74 -2.63 1.83 8.30
C LEU A 74 -4.03 1.20 8.35
N VAL A 75 -4.57 0.99 9.55
CA VAL A 75 -5.92 0.43 9.70
C VAL A 75 -6.96 1.35 9.09
N ALA A 76 -6.87 2.66 9.34
CA ALA A 76 -7.76 3.64 8.73
C ALA A 76 -7.59 3.68 7.20
N ALA A 77 -6.36 3.55 6.69
CA ALA A 77 -6.08 3.47 5.26
C ALA A 77 -6.72 2.23 4.63
N LEU A 78 -6.59 1.07 5.26
CA LEU A 78 -7.22 -0.17 4.81
C LEU A 78 -8.74 -0.05 4.78
N THR A 79 -9.33 0.52 5.81
CA THR A 79 -10.78 0.72 5.86
C THR A 79 -11.26 1.65 4.73
N GLN A 80 -10.58 2.77 4.52
CA GLN A 80 -10.93 3.71 3.45
C GLN A 80 -10.75 3.07 2.06
N ALA A 81 -9.69 2.31 1.87
CA ALA A 81 -9.44 1.62 0.60
C ALA A 81 -10.53 0.59 0.29
N GLN A 82 -10.94 -0.21 1.28
CA GLN A 82 -12.01 -1.19 1.10
C GLN A 82 -13.35 -0.52 0.77
N GLN A 83 -13.69 0.56 1.46
CA GLN A 83 -14.90 1.32 1.17
C GLN A 83 -14.88 1.90 -0.26
N TRP A 84 -13.75 2.46 -0.66
CA TRP A 84 -13.58 3.01 -2.00
C TRP A 84 -13.72 1.92 -3.08
N LEU A 85 -13.11 0.76 -2.87
CA LEU A 85 -13.18 -0.37 -3.81
C LEU A 85 -14.61 -0.89 -3.97
N VAL A 86 -15.35 -1.01 -2.88
CA VAL A 86 -16.76 -1.44 -2.92
C VAL A 86 -17.61 -0.45 -3.70
N GLN A 87 -17.47 0.85 -3.43
CA GLN A 87 -18.21 1.89 -4.15
C GLN A 87 -17.84 1.92 -5.63
N ARG A 88 -16.57 1.78 -5.94
CA ARG A 88 -16.09 1.75 -7.33
C ARG A 88 -16.63 0.54 -8.09
N GLN A 89 -16.69 -0.62 -7.46
CA GLN A 89 -17.23 -1.83 -8.07
C GLN A 89 -18.69 -1.66 -8.46
N LYS A 90 -19.47 -0.95 -7.66
CA LYS A 90 -20.88 -0.63 -7.98
C LYS A 90 -21.00 0.28 -9.21
N ARG A 91 -20.09 1.24 -9.34
CA ARG A 91 -20.10 2.21 -10.45
C ARG A 91 -19.51 1.64 -11.74
N PHE A 92 -18.49 0.80 -11.62
CA PHE A 92 -17.75 0.21 -12.74
C PHE A 92 -17.61 -1.30 -12.55
N PRO A 93 -18.71 -2.07 -12.68
CA PRO A 93 -18.69 -3.51 -12.32
C PRO A 93 -17.81 -4.36 -13.24
N ALA A 94 -17.46 -3.88 -14.42
CA ALA A 94 -16.58 -4.59 -15.35
C ALA A 94 -15.08 -4.40 -15.05
N GLU A 95 -14.71 -3.45 -14.18
CA GLU A 95 -13.32 -3.26 -13.80
C GLU A 95 -12.81 -4.41 -12.93
N GLN A 96 -11.62 -4.89 -13.25
CA GLN A 96 -10.89 -5.81 -12.38
C GLN A 96 -10.12 -5.00 -11.35
N GLN A 97 -10.40 -5.28 -10.09
CA GLN A 97 -9.77 -4.58 -8.97
C GLN A 97 -8.65 -5.40 -8.36
N ARG A 98 -7.61 -4.72 -7.92
CA ARG A 98 -6.53 -5.29 -7.11
C ARG A 98 -6.11 -4.28 -6.06
N LEU A 99 -5.79 -4.76 -4.87
CA LEU A 99 -5.22 -3.94 -3.80
C LEU A 99 -3.76 -4.32 -3.58
N LEU A 100 -2.89 -3.32 -3.61
CA LEU A 100 -1.50 -3.46 -3.20
C LEU A 100 -1.28 -2.67 -1.92
N VAL A 101 -0.68 -3.31 -0.91
CA VAL A 101 -0.29 -2.69 0.35
C VAL A 101 1.22 -2.81 0.52
N VAL A 102 1.89 -1.69 0.70
CA VAL A 102 3.34 -1.65 0.97
C VAL A 102 3.52 -1.10 2.37
N THR A 103 4.03 -1.93 3.28
CA THR A 103 4.16 -1.58 4.71
C THR A 103 5.26 -2.40 5.38
N ASP A 104 5.82 -1.88 6.47
CA ASP A 104 6.68 -2.66 7.36
C ASP A 104 5.87 -3.43 8.43
N GLY A 105 4.56 -3.27 8.45
CA GLY A 105 3.68 -4.00 9.35
C GLY A 105 3.82 -3.65 10.82
N ARG A 106 4.46 -2.54 11.17
CA ARG A 106 4.70 -2.15 12.56
C ARG A 106 3.45 -1.55 13.18
N LEU A 107 2.51 -2.40 13.48
CA LEU A 107 1.26 -2.08 14.18
C LEU A 107 1.37 -2.50 15.64
N LYS A 108 0.70 -1.75 16.53
CA LYS A 108 0.63 -2.11 17.96
C LYS A 108 -0.13 -3.40 18.17
N ALA A 109 -1.21 -3.60 17.41
CA ALA A 109 -2.03 -4.79 17.43
C ALA A 109 -2.60 -5.03 16.03
N LEU A 110 -2.89 -6.30 15.73
CA LEU A 110 -3.58 -6.64 14.48
C LEU A 110 -5.05 -6.22 14.58
N PRO A 111 -5.56 -5.49 13.59
CA PRO A 111 -6.97 -5.13 13.57
C PRO A 111 -7.84 -6.34 13.24
N SER A 112 -9.07 -6.35 13.76
CA SER A 112 -10.11 -7.20 13.23
C SER A 112 -10.69 -6.53 11.99
N MET A 113 -10.44 -7.09 10.83
CA MET A 113 -10.87 -6.53 9.55
C MET A 113 -11.51 -7.62 8.68
N PRO A 114 -12.53 -7.28 7.88
CA PRO A 114 -13.04 -8.23 6.91
C PRO A 114 -11.98 -8.52 5.84
N PRO A 115 -11.97 -9.75 5.28
CA PRO A 115 -11.12 -10.06 4.14
C PRO A 115 -11.42 -9.15 2.95
N LEU A 116 -10.41 -8.97 2.08
CA LEU A 116 -10.60 -8.25 0.82
C LEU A 116 -11.55 -9.02 -0.11
N GLU A 117 -12.39 -8.29 -0.82
CA GLU A 117 -13.28 -8.85 -1.84
C GLU A 117 -12.59 -8.94 -3.22
N CYS A 118 -11.42 -8.36 -3.35
CA CYS A 118 -10.61 -8.42 -4.58
C CYS A 118 -9.24 -9.04 -4.29
N PRO A 119 -8.51 -9.50 -5.31
CA PRO A 119 -7.14 -9.96 -5.14
C PRO A 119 -6.28 -8.88 -4.49
N GLY A 120 -5.51 -9.25 -3.47
CA GLY A 120 -4.62 -8.37 -2.75
C GLY A 120 -3.20 -8.92 -2.67
N LEU A 121 -2.22 -8.02 -2.67
CA LEU A 121 -0.82 -8.32 -2.44
C LEU A 121 -0.30 -7.38 -1.36
N LEU A 122 0.27 -7.93 -0.31
CA LEU A 122 0.97 -7.17 0.71
C LEU A 122 2.47 -7.39 0.56
N ILE A 123 3.19 -6.30 0.33
CA ILE A 123 4.65 -6.30 0.25
C ILE A 123 5.19 -5.78 1.58
N ASP A 124 5.91 -6.66 2.25
CA ASP A 124 6.56 -6.38 3.52
C ASP A 124 7.92 -5.74 3.26
N ILE A 125 8.07 -4.50 3.67
CA ILE A 125 9.32 -3.75 3.57
C ILE A 125 10.10 -3.71 4.89
N GLU A 126 9.74 -4.56 5.86
CA GLU A 126 10.43 -4.60 7.15
C GLU A 126 11.89 -5.00 6.96
N ARG A 127 12.78 -4.14 7.44
CA ARG A 127 14.22 -4.35 7.47
C ARG A 127 14.73 -4.35 8.89
N GLY A 128 15.79 -5.05 9.14
CA GLY A 128 16.46 -5.06 10.43
C GLY A 128 16.68 -6.47 10.98
N PRO A 129 17.46 -6.58 12.07
CA PRO A 129 17.81 -7.87 12.65
C PRO A 129 16.63 -8.56 13.36
N ILE A 130 15.67 -7.79 13.84
CA ILE A 130 14.48 -8.32 14.52
C ILE A 130 13.26 -8.03 13.68
N ARG A 131 12.63 -9.06 13.16
CA ARG A 131 11.42 -8.96 12.36
C ARG A 131 10.21 -9.35 13.22
N LEU A 132 9.18 -8.49 13.21
CA LEU A 132 7.96 -8.73 13.97
C LEU A 132 6.97 -9.66 13.25
N THR A 133 7.14 -9.87 11.97
CA THR A 133 6.28 -10.72 11.09
C THR A 133 4.80 -10.32 11.05
N ARG A 134 4.44 -9.17 11.58
CA ARG A 134 3.04 -8.71 11.63
C ARG A 134 2.45 -8.42 10.26
N ALA A 135 3.29 -8.03 9.28
CA ALA A 135 2.85 -7.87 7.90
C ALA A 135 2.31 -9.18 7.32
N ARG A 136 2.95 -10.31 7.63
CA ARG A 136 2.46 -11.63 7.22
C ARG A 136 1.11 -11.95 7.85
N GLU A 137 0.94 -11.69 9.13
CA GLU A 137 -0.32 -11.90 9.84
C GLU A 137 -1.43 -10.98 9.29
N LEU A 138 -1.08 -9.74 8.96
CA LEU A 138 -2.01 -8.79 8.34
C LEU A 138 -2.46 -9.28 6.96
N ALA A 139 -1.53 -9.77 6.15
CA ALA A 139 -1.86 -10.34 4.84
C ALA A 139 -2.84 -11.51 4.97
N ALA A 140 -2.61 -12.40 5.94
CA ALA A 140 -3.52 -13.53 6.22
C ALA A 140 -4.91 -13.03 6.63
N ALA A 141 -5.00 -12.03 7.49
CA ALA A 141 -6.28 -11.44 7.91
C ALA A 141 -7.05 -10.82 6.74
N LEU A 142 -6.35 -10.25 5.76
CA LEU A 142 -6.94 -9.65 4.56
C LEU A 142 -7.21 -10.68 3.45
N SER A 143 -6.80 -11.93 3.61
CA SER A 143 -6.78 -12.93 2.53
C SER A 143 -5.97 -12.46 1.32
N ALA A 144 -4.88 -11.73 1.58
CA ALA A 144 -3.96 -11.22 0.57
C ALA A 144 -2.71 -12.10 0.47
N GLU A 145 -2.10 -12.12 -0.72
CA GLU A 145 -0.78 -12.71 -0.89
C GLU A 145 0.26 -11.90 -0.11
N TYR A 146 1.20 -12.59 0.53
CA TYR A 146 2.30 -11.96 1.24
C TYR A 146 3.59 -12.16 0.46
N ARG A 147 4.36 -11.08 0.30
CA ARG A 147 5.76 -11.16 -0.17
C ARG A 147 6.63 -10.20 0.62
N HIS A 148 7.84 -10.61 0.92
CA HIS A 148 8.87 -9.68 1.38
C HIS A 148 9.49 -8.97 0.17
N ILE A 149 9.95 -7.74 0.35
CA ILE A 149 10.52 -6.93 -0.74
C ILE A 149 11.72 -7.60 -1.42
N ASP A 150 12.47 -8.41 -0.68
CA ASP A 150 13.60 -9.17 -1.23
C ASP A 150 13.18 -10.32 -2.16
N ASP A 151 11.91 -10.71 -2.11
CA ASP A 151 11.35 -11.84 -2.87
C ASP A 151 10.50 -11.38 -4.07
N VAL A 152 10.48 -10.08 -4.31
CA VAL A 152 9.68 -9.50 -5.39
C VAL A 152 10.46 -9.45 -6.69
#